data_af7a37c85cb49c472a6c66bc07c66c5e
#
_entry.id   af7a37c85cb49c472a6c66bc07c66c5e
#
_cell.length_a   1.000
_cell.length_b   1.000
_cell.length_c   1.000
_cell.angle_alpha   90.00
_cell.angle_beta   90.00
_cell.angle_gamma   90.00
#
_symmetry.space_group_name_H-M   'P 1'
#
loop_
_entity.id
_entity.type
_entity.pdbx_description
1 polymer ?
#
loop_
_entity_poly.entity_id
_entity_poly.type
_entity_poly.pdbx_seq_one_letter_code
_entity_poly.pdbx_strand_id
1 'polypeptide(L)'
;MNAPDRFFLPDMQASPDHRQLAIQQVGVKGLRYPLALLDAAGETHPTVATLAMTVGLPPEVKGTHMSRFVEILERPRAALSLAGLRRMLQETLLHLQANAGRIEMKFPYFIRKEAPVSKVASLLDLDAAITVWRAEGGPIETELKVTVAATSLCPCSKEISDYGAHNQRSHLTLRVRLLEDMSLEQLVRIAEDEASCEVFGLLKRPDEKWVTERAYDNPKFVEDLVRDIALRLRGDRRIADWTVESENFESIHNHSAYALIEGRNV
;
A
#
# COMPACT_ATOMS: atom_id res chain seq x y z
N MET A 1 55.66 13.18 5.92
CA MET A 1 54.73 12.07 6.14
C MET A 1 54.00 11.83 4.83
N ASN A 2 54.34 10.75 4.15
CA ASN A 2 53.69 10.39 2.86
C ASN A 2 52.24 9.99 3.14
N ALA A 3 51.28 10.59 2.41
CA ALA A 3 49.91 10.13 2.41
C ALA A 3 49.88 8.64 2.00
N PRO A 4 49.07 7.81 2.65
CA PRO A 4 48.98 6.41 2.26
C PRO A 4 48.55 6.30 0.80
N ASP A 5 49.26 5.47 0.03
CA ASP A 5 48.90 5.12 -1.33
C ASP A 5 47.40 4.76 -1.36
N ARG A 6 46.63 5.49 -2.17
CA ARG A 6 45.24 5.13 -2.46
C ARG A 6 45.27 3.80 -3.18
N PHE A 7 45.00 2.73 -2.46
CA PHE A 7 44.78 1.42 -3.09
C PHE A 7 43.65 1.53 -4.12
N PHE A 8 44.02 1.51 -5.38
CA PHE A 8 43.09 1.50 -6.49
C PHE A 8 42.49 0.10 -6.54
N LEU A 9 41.36 -0.11 -5.85
CA LEU A 9 40.63 -1.36 -5.90
C LEU A 9 39.83 -1.42 -7.23
N PRO A 10 39.92 -2.51 -8.00
CA PRO A 10 39.20 -2.64 -9.26
C PRO A 10 37.68 -2.68 -9.01
N ASP A 11 36.93 -1.94 -9.84
CA ASP A 11 35.47 -1.99 -9.85
C ASP A 11 34.99 -3.22 -10.64
N MET A 12 34.79 -4.32 -9.90
CA MET A 12 34.36 -5.58 -10.50
C MET A 12 32.91 -5.55 -11.01
N GLN A 13 32.08 -4.65 -10.47
CA GLN A 13 30.67 -4.53 -10.86
C GLN A 13 30.50 -3.80 -12.19
N ALA A 14 31.39 -2.87 -12.51
CA ALA A 14 31.43 -2.19 -13.79
C ALA A 14 32.08 -3.01 -14.93
N SER A 15 32.60 -4.22 -14.63
CA SER A 15 33.18 -5.07 -15.68
C SER A 15 32.12 -5.64 -16.62
N PRO A 16 32.48 -5.95 -17.91
CA PRO A 16 31.55 -6.57 -18.86
C PRO A 16 31.07 -7.94 -18.41
N ASP A 17 29.79 -8.27 -18.70
CA ASP A 17 29.26 -9.63 -18.54
C ASP A 17 29.18 -10.33 -19.90
N HIS A 18 29.79 -11.53 -19.98
CA HIS A 18 29.85 -12.31 -21.21
C HIS A 18 28.63 -13.20 -21.45
N ARG A 19 27.76 -13.38 -20.44
CA ARG A 19 26.55 -14.20 -20.53
C ARG A 19 25.42 -13.54 -21.33
N GLN A 20 25.47 -12.21 -21.48
CA GLN A 20 24.51 -11.43 -22.28
C GLN A 20 23.05 -11.63 -21.88
N LEU A 21 22.77 -11.74 -20.54
CA LEU A 21 21.44 -11.90 -19.98
C LEU A 21 21.06 -10.66 -19.18
N ALA A 22 20.03 -9.94 -19.65
CA ALA A 22 19.47 -8.80 -18.91
C ALA A 22 18.80 -9.27 -17.61
N ILE A 23 18.96 -8.47 -16.52
CA ILE A 23 18.27 -8.70 -15.26
C ILE A 23 17.18 -7.63 -15.11
N GLN A 24 15.92 -8.06 -14.98
CA GLN A 24 14.78 -7.14 -14.88
C GLN A 24 14.77 -6.35 -13.59
N GLN A 25 15.20 -6.97 -12.48
CA GLN A 25 15.24 -6.31 -11.17
C GLN A 25 16.47 -6.78 -10.38
N VAL A 26 17.35 -5.86 -10.06
CA VAL A 26 18.49 -6.06 -9.17
C VAL A 26 18.58 -4.88 -8.20
N GLY A 27 18.84 -5.13 -6.93
CA GLY A 27 18.91 -4.07 -5.91
C GLY A 27 18.78 -4.58 -4.49
N VAL A 28 18.24 -3.77 -3.61
CA VAL A 28 18.07 -4.04 -2.18
C VAL A 28 16.61 -4.34 -1.84
N LYS A 29 16.37 -5.27 -0.91
CA LYS A 29 15.03 -5.65 -0.44
C LYS A 29 15.04 -5.87 1.07
N GLY A 30 13.92 -5.54 1.74
CA GLY A 30 13.78 -5.75 3.18
C GLY A 30 14.51 -4.68 4.02
N LEU A 31 14.88 -3.55 3.42
CA LEU A 31 15.54 -2.46 4.13
C LEU A 31 14.52 -1.68 4.97
N ARG A 32 14.64 -1.77 6.29
CA ARG A 32 13.79 -1.01 7.23
C ARG A 32 14.40 0.37 7.46
N TYR A 33 13.58 1.40 7.24
CA TYR A 33 14.04 2.77 7.31
C TYR A 33 12.98 3.68 7.95
N PRO A 34 13.37 4.53 8.94
CA PRO A 34 12.47 5.53 9.52
C PRO A 34 12.26 6.65 8.51
N LEU A 35 11.02 7.04 8.30
CA LEU A 35 10.67 8.16 7.42
C LEU A 35 9.38 8.83 7.88
N ALA A 36 9.09 9.97 7.28
CA ALA A 36 7.84 10.68 7.47
C ALA A 36 7.10 10.79 6.13
N LEU A 37 5.80 10.54 6.15
CA LEU A 37 4.92 10.69 5.00
C LEU A 37 4.16 12.00 5.11
N LEU A 38 3.95 12.66 3.98
CA LEU A 38 3.10 13.84 3.87
C LEU A 38 1.75 13.40 3.30
N ASP A 39 0.68 13.62 4.05
CA ASP A 39 -0.68 13.35 3.59
C ASP A 39 -1.22 14.47 2.68
N ALA A 40 -2.46 14.30 2.18
CA ALA A 40 -3.12 15.29 1.32
C ALA A 40 -3.47 16.60 2.05
N ALA A 41 -3.55 16.59 3.37
CA ALA A 41 -3.80 17.78 4.18
C ALA A 41 -2.52 18.56 4.52
N GLY A 42 -1.34 18.00 4.19
CA GLY A 42 -0.04 18.55 4.52
C GLY A 42 0.46 18.17 5.92
N GLU A 43 -0.20 17.23 6.58
CA GLU A 43 0.22 16.70 7.87
C GLU A 43 1.30 15.65 7.69
N THR A 44 2.20 15.57 8.67
CA THR A 44 3.34 14.66 8.63
C THR A 44 3.10 13.44 9.52
N HIS A 45 3.18 12.25 8.94
CA HIS A 45 3.01 10.97 9.61
C HIS A 45 4.33 10.20 9.70
N PRO A 46 4.98 10.13 10.89
CA PRO A 46 6.19 9.34 11.06
C PRO A 46 5.84 7.84 11.01
N THR A 47 6.70 7.06 10.34
CA THR A 47 6.56 5.60 10.26
C THR A 47 7.91 4.93 10.08
N VAL A 48 7.92 3.60 10.15
CA VAL A 48 9.06 2.77 9.75
C VAL A 48 8.63 1.95 8.54
N ALA A 49 9.20 2.28 7.39
CA ALA A 49 8.90 1.57 6.16
C ALA A 49 9.87 0.42 5.91
N THR A 50 9.37 -0.64 5.30
CA THR A 50 10.18 -1.69 4.69
C THR A 50 10.27 -1.42 3.19
N LEU A 51 11.48 -1.12 2.70
CA LEU A 51 11.72 -0.75 1.31
C LEU A 51 12.30 -1.92 0.50
N ALA A 52 11.90 -1.96 -0.77
CA ALA A 52 12.60 -2.65 -1.83
C ALA A 52 12.89 -1.63 -2.94
N MET A 53 14.16 -1.54 -3.35
CA MET A 53 14.62 -0.62 -4.40
C MET A 53 15.41 -1.42 -5.41
N THR A 54 14.95 -1.44 -6.66
CA THR A 54 15.55 -2.22 -7.73
C THR A 54 15.66 -1.42 -9.01
N VAL A 55 16.63 -1.79 -9.85
CA VAL A 55 16.79 -1.26 -11.21
C VAL A 55 16.94 -2.41 -12.20
N GLY A 56 16.67 -2.14 -13.47
CA GLY A 56 17.02 -3.03 -14.56
C GLY A 56 18.52 -2.99 -14.83
N LEU A 57 19.11 -4.15 -15.13
CA LEU A 57 20.52 -4.27 -15.50
C LEU A 57 20.62 -4.80 -16.94
N PRO A 58 21.25 -4.05 -17.86
CA PRO A 58 21.40 -4.49 -19.23
C PRO A 58 22.34 -5.69 -19.36
N PRO A 59 22.26 -6.47 -20.47
CA PRO A 59 22.92 -7.77 -20.60
C PRO A 59 24.44 -7.70 -20.58
N GLU A 60 25.03 -6.57 -20.96
CA GLU A 60 26.48 -6.35 -21.01
C GLU A 60 27.09 -5.95 -19.68
N VAL A 61 26.28 -5.58 -18.67
CA VAL A 61 26.75 -5.06 -17.37
C VAL A 61 26.69 -6.16 -16.31
N LYS A 62 27.81 -6.40 -15.63
CA LYS A 62 27.97 -7.48 -14.66
C LYS A 62 27.19 -7.26 -13.37
N GLY A 63 27.08 -6.04 -12.88
CA GLY A 63 26.41 -5.77 -11.61
C GLY A 63 26.13 -4.30 -11.37
N THR A 64 25.47 -4.00 -10.24
CA THR A 64 25.20 -2.65 -9.75
C THR A 64 25.65 -2.49 -8.31
N HIS A 65 25.98 -1.25 -7.93
CA HIS A 65 26.48 -0.93 -6.59
C HIS A 65 25.33 -0.81 -5.58
N MET A 66 25.20 -1.79 -4.67
CA MET A 66 24.13 -1.83 -3.67
C MET A 66 24.19 -0.64 -2.69
N SER A 67 25.37 -0.12 -2.35
CA SER A 67 25.55 1.06 -1.50
C SER A 67 24.84 2.30 -2.05
N ARG A 68 24.75 2.45 -3.37
CA ARG A 68 24.13 3.61 -4.02
C ARG A 68 22.63 3.71 -3.73
N PHE A 69 21.94 2.60 -3.49
CA PHE A 69 20.52 2.61 -3.06
C PHE A 69 20.40 3.22 -1.65
N VAL A 70 21.31 2.84 -0.74
CA VAL A 70 21.32 3.36 0.63
C VAL A 70 21.70 4.84 0.63
N GLU A 71 22.68 5.25 -0.17
CA GLU A 71 23.07 6.66 -0.33
C GLU A 71 21.90 7.55 -0.77
N ILE A 72 20.99 7.03 -1.62
CA ILE A 72 19.76 7.72 -2.01
C ILE A 72 18.84 7.94 -0.80
N LEU A 73 18.69 6.94 0.07
CA LEU A 73 17.85 7.06 1.27
C LEU A 73 18.44 8.01 2.32
N GLU A 74 19.76 8.04 2.46
CA GLU A 74 20.45 8.89 3.42
C GLU A 74 20.46 10.39 3.03
N ARG A 75 20.06 10.74 1.82
CA ARG A 75 19.96 12.16 1.43
C ARG A 75 18.90 12.85 2.28
N PRO A 76 19.21 14.05 2.82
CA PRO A 76 18.23 14.82 3.59
C PRO A 76 16.94 15.04 2.78
N ARG A 77 15.80 14.68 3.36
CA ARG A 77 14.48 14.84 2.74
C ARG A 77 13.48 15.41 3.72
N ALA A 78 12.61 16.26 3.22
CA ALA A 78 11.36 16.55 3.89
C ALA A 78 10.46 15.30 3.89
N ALA A 79 9.29 15.37 4.56
CA ALA A 79 8.31 14.30 4.51
C ALA A 79 7.99 13.90 3.06
N LEU A 80 7.89 12.60 2.80
CA LEU A 80 7.68 12.04 1.46
C LEU A 80 6.21 12.14 1.05
N SER A 81 5.95 12.85 -0.04
CA SER A 81 4.70 12.79 -0.80
C SER A 81 4.83 11.80 -1.96
N LEU A 82 3.73 11.51 -2.69
CA LEU A 82 3.77 10.72 -3.93
C LEU A 82 4.74 11.33 -4.94
N ALA A 83 4.69 12.66 -5.11
CA ALA A 83 5.64 13.38 -5.97
C ALA A 83 7.10 13.25 -5.49
N GLY A 84 7.32 13.26 -4.17
CA GLY A 84 8.62 13.04 -3.55
C GLY A 84 9.17 11.65 -3.83
N LEU A 85 8.31 10.62 -3.77
CA LEU A 85 8.69 9.24 -4.05
C LEU A 85 9.01 9.02 -5.54
N ARG A 86 8.25 9.66 -6.45
CA ARG A 86 8.56 9.66 -7.89
C ARG A 86 9.91 10.31 -8.18
N ARG A 87 10.22 11.46 -7.53
CA ARG A 87 11.55 12.09 -7.64
C ARG A 87 12.65 11.18 -7.10
N MET A 88 12.42 10.48 -5.98
CA MET A 88 13.40 9.53 -5.44
C MET A 88 13.70 8.41 -6.44
N LEU A 89 12.70 7.90 -7.17
CA LEU A 89 12.92 6.93 -8.25
C LEU A 89 13.75 7.55 -9.38
N GLN A 90 13.45 8.77 -9.83
CA GLN A 90 14.24 9.46 -10.87
C GLN A 90 15.70 9.62 -10.45
N GLU A 91 15.95 10.06 -9.22
CA GLU A 91 17.30 10.17 -8.65
C GLU A 91 18.02 8.82 -8.61
N THR A 92 17.28 7.75 -8.25
CA THR A 92 17.82 6.38 -8.22
C THR A 92 18.25 5.94 -9.61
N LEU A 93 17.39 6.14 -10.61
CA LEU A 93 17.69 5.79 -12.01
C LEU A 93 18.90 6.55 -12.55
N LEU A 94 18.98 7.85 -12.28
CA LEU A 94 20.13 8.68 -12.69
C LEU A 94 21.42 8.25 -12.01
N HIS A 95 21.38 8.03 -10.70
CA HIS A 95 22.55 7.67 -9.89
C HIS A 95 23.13 6.29 -10.23
N LEU A 96 22.25 5.36 -10.64
CA LEU A 96 22.58 4.00 -11.04
C LEU A 96 22.72 3.85 -12.56
N GLN A 97 22.51 4.92 -13.34
CA GLN A 97 22.56 4.92 -14.82
C GLN A 97 21.62 3.85 -15.44
N ALA A 98 20.42 3.71 -14.84
CA ALA A 98 19.44 2.71 -15.24
C ALA A 98 18.23 3.34 -15.95
N ASN A 99 17.66 2.61 -16.93
CA ASN A 99 16.49 3.05 -17.69
C ASN A 99 15.16 2.60 -17.11
N ALA A 100 15.18 1.54 -16.30
CA ALA A 100 14.03 0.96 -15.62
C ALA A 100 14.33 0.77 -14.12
N GLY A 101 13.32 0.88 -13.29
CA GLY A 101 13.48 0.65 -11.85
C GLY A 101 12.16 0.71 -11.09
N ARG A 102 12.22 0.29 -9.83
CA ARG A 102 11.07 0.18 -8.94
C ARG A 102 11.47 0.49 -7.49
N ILE A 103 10.63 1.26 -6.82
CA ILE A 103 10.69 1.45 -5.37
C ILE A 103 9.35 0.99 -4.81
N GLU A 104 9.36 0.01 -3.94
CA GLU A 104 8.22 -0.43 -3.14
C GLU A 104 8.47 -0.07 -1.68
N MET A 105 7.49 0.54 -1.05
CA MET A 105 7.54 0.97 0.34
C MET A 105 6.30 0.45 1.06
N LYS A 106 6.48 -0.44 2.06
CA LYS A 106 5.43 -0.99 2.91
C LYS A 106 5.57 -0.43 4.31
N PHE A 107 4.47 0.01 4.91
CA PHE A 107 4.51 0.67 6.22
C PHE A 107 3.17 0.60 6.93
N PRO A 108 3.17 0.62 8.28
CA PRO A 108 1.96 0.92 9.04
C PRO A 108 1.60 2.39 8.85
N TYR A 109 0.34 2.64 8.50
CA TYR A 109 -0.22 3.97 8.33
C TYR A 109 -1.27 4.21 9.41
N PHE A 110 -1.29 5.40 10.00
CA PHE A 110 -2.19 5.74 11.09
C PHE A 110 -3.18 6.80 10.64
N ILE A 111 -4.46 6.52 10.83
CA ILE A 111 -5.54 7.47 10.59
C ILE A 111 -6.21 7.86 11.90
N ARG A 112 -6.57 9.14 12.05
CA ARG A 112 -7.35 9.60 13.17
C ARG A 112 -8.83 9.41 12.86
N LYS A 113 -9.52 8.63 13.71
CA LYS A 113 -10.95 8.38 13.59
C LYS A 113 -11.69 8.91 14.81
N GLU A 114 -12.88 9.45 14.57
CA GLU A 114 -13.81 9.85 15.61
C GLU A 114 -14.92 8.83 15.74
N ALA A 115 -15.21 8.40 16.98
CA ALA A 115 -16.34 7.54 17.27
C ALA A 115 -17.68 8.19 16.85
N PRO A 116 -18.64 7.41 16.34
CA PRO A 116 -19.81 7.96 15.64
C PRO A 116 -20.74 8.80 16.52
N VAL A 117 -20.86 8.45 17.80
CA VAL A 117 -21.77 9.10 18.74
C VAL A 117 -21.03 9.99 19.74
N SER A 118 -20.07 9.42 20.47
CA SER A 118 -19.33 10.12 21.53
C SER A 118 -18.32 11.12 21.03
N LYS A 119 -17.93 11.03 19.74
CA LYS A 119 -16.90 11.88 19.10
C LYS A 119 -15.52 11.77 19.74
N VAL A 120 -15.27 10.77 20.54
CA VAL A 120 -13.91 10.51 21.04
C VAL A 120 -13.01 10.12 19.87
N ALA A 121 -11.86 10.77 19.77
CA ALA A 121 -10.91 10.51 18.72
C ALA A 121 -9.85 9.51 19.16
N SER A 122 -9.44 8.64 18.24
CA SER A 122 -8.33 7.69 18.43
C SER A 122 -7.57 7.46 17.12
N LEU A 123 -6.38 6.91 17.22
CA LEU A 123 -5.65 6.42 16.07
C LEU A 123 -6.09 4.99 15.77
N LEU A 124 -6.20 4.69 14.49
CA LEU A 124 -6.35 3.35 13.93
C LEU A 124 -5.22 3.11 12.96
N ASP A 125 -4.50 2.00 13.12
CA ASP A 125 -3.45 1.57 12.21
C ASP A 125 -4.01 0.70 11.09
N LEU A 126 -3.33 0.76 9.95
CA LEU A 126 -3.58 -0.10 8.80
C LEU A 126 -2.28 -0.37 8.03
N ASP A 127 -2.25 -1.46 7.30
CA ASP A 127 -1.13 -1.77 6.40
C ASP A 127 -1.30 -1.02 5.08
N ALA A 128 -0.28 -0.25 4.72
CA ALA A 128 -0.23 0.46 3.46
C ALA A 128 1.04 0.16 2.67
N ALA A 129 0.97 0.28 1.36
CA ALA A 129 2.13 0.27 0.49
C ALA A 129 1.97 1.30 -0.63
N ILE A 130 3.09 1.91 -0.99
CA ILE A 130 3.21 2.76 -2.17
C ILE A 130 4.30 2.17 -3.05
N THR A 131 3.99 1.96 -4.31
CA THR A 131 4.97 1.53 -5.30
C THR A 131 5.06 2.56 -6.41
N VAL A 132 6.28 2.94 -6.76
CA VAL A 132 6.56 3.72 -7.97
C VAL A 132 7.53 2.93 -8.84
N TRP A 133 7.27 2.90 -10.14
CA TRP A 133 8.16 2.22 -11.07
C TRP A 133 8.19 2.92 -12.42
N ARG A 134 9.22 2.62 -13.17
CA ARG A 134 9.36 3.01 -14.55
C ARG A 134 9.82 1.79 -15.35
N ALA A 135 9.04 1.40 -16.34
CA ALA A 135 9.48 0.47 -17.36
C ALA A 135 10.43 1.18 -18.32
N GLU A 136 11.25 0.44 -19.06
CA GLU A 136 12.15 1.00 -20.03
C GLU A 136 11.40 1.82 -21.09
N GLY A 137 11.79 3.08 -21.27
CA GLY A 137 11.14 4.02 -22.19
C GLY A 137 9.75 4.50 -21.76
N GLY A 138 9.22 4.04 -20.63
CA GLY A 138 7.89 4.38 -20.14
C GLY A 138 7.85 5.58 -19.18
N PRO A 139 6.66 6.05 -18.82
CA PRO A 139 6.45 7.02 -17.76
C PRO A 139 6.72 6.42 -16.38
N ILE A 140 6.80 7.27 -15.35
CA ILE A 140 6.78 6.81 -13.97
C ILE A 140 5.32 6.56 -13.59
N GLU A 141 5.04 5.34 -13.17
CA GLU A 141 3.75 4.90 -12.69
C GLU A 141 3.74 4.83 -11.16
N THR A 142 2.54 4.89 -10.57
CA THR A 142 2.33 4.85 -9.12
C THR A 142 1.18 3.92 -8.79
N GLU A 143 1.40 3.06 -7.81
CA GLU A 143 0.38 2.16 -7.24
C GLU A 143 0.26 2.42 -5.75
N LEU A 144 -0.98 2.50 -5.26
CA LEU A 144 -1.30 2.49 -3.84
C LEU A 144 -1.94 1.15 -3.48
N LYS A 145 -1.61 0.67 -2.28
CA LYS A 145 -2.25 -0.48 -1.66
C LYS A 145 -2.58 -0.16 -0.21
N VAL A 146 -3.79 -0.49 0.23
CA VAL A 146 -4.20 -0.44 1.63
C VAL A 146 -4.88 -1.76 2.01
N THR A 147 -4.70 -2.19 3.26
CA THR A 147 -5.49 -3.28 3.86
C THR A 147 -6.25 -2.70 5.05
N VAL A 148 -7.56 -2.62 4.90
CA VAL A 148 -8.48 -1.97 5.84
C VAL A 148 -9.25 -3.03 6.60
N ALA A 149 -9.24 -2.95 7.93
CA ALA A 149 -10.08 -3.79 8.76
C ALA A 149 -11.51 -3.21 8.81
N ALA A 150 -12.51 -4.07 8.62
CA ALA A 150 -13.91 -3.71 8.70
C ALA A 150 -14.74 -4.84 9.37
N THR A 151 -16.00 -4.59 9.64
CA THR A 151 -16.97 -5.60 10.08
C THR A 151 -17.82 -6.03 8.90
N SER A 152 -18.02 -7.34 8.73
CA SER A 152 -19.07 -7.90 7.88
C SER A 152 -20.05 -8.71 8.71
N LEU A 153 -21.34 -8.57 8.41
CA LEU A 153 -22.43 -9.29 9.06
C LEU A 153 -23.12 -10.15 8.00
N CYS A 154 -23.30 -11.43 8.31
CA CYS A 154 -23.83 -12.40 7.36
C CYS A 154 -25.31 -12.18 7.07
N PRO A 155 -25.71 -11.88 5.80
CA PRO A 155 -27.11 -11.72 5.41
C PRO A 155 -27.92 -13.01 5.62
N CYS A 156 -27.30 -14.17 5.33
CA CYS A 156 -27.95 -15.47 5.43
C CYS A 156 -28.37 -15.81 6.87
N SER A 157 -27.43 -15.62 7.82
CA SER A 157 -27.73 -15.87 9.24
C SER A 157 -28.75 -14.88 9.80
N LYS A 158 -28.76 -13.65 9.30
CA LYS A 158 -29.76 -12.64 9.67
C LYS A 158 -31.17 -13.07 9.25
N GLU A 159 -31.29 -13.68 8.07
CA GLU A 159 -32.60 -14.10 7.54
C GLU A 159 -33.18 -15.32 8.23
N ILE A 160 -32.35 -16.29 8.62
CA ILE A 160 -32.81 -17.60 9.13
C ILE A 160 -32.82 -17.72 10.66
N SER A 161 -32.16 -16.81 11.38
CA SER A 161 -32.01 -16.90 12.84
C SER A 161 -33.04 -16.05 13.57
N ASP A 162 -33.66 -16.61 14.59
CA ASP A 162 -34.59 -15.88 15.47
C ASP A 162 -33.87 -14.92 16.43
N TYR A 163 -32.54 -15.03 16.59
CA TYR A 163 -31.78 -14.31 17.62
C TYR A 163 -30.67 -13.39 17.06
N GLY A 164 -30.71 -13.04 15.80
CA GLY A 164 -29.75 -12.12 15.17
C GLY A 164 -28.90 -12.78 14.12
N ALA A 165 -27.67 -12.29 13.93
CA ALA A 165 -26.75 -12.76 12.91
C ALA A 165 -25.31 -12.80 13.43
N HIS A 166 -24.51 -13.74 12.92
CA HIS A 166 -23.08 -13.69 13.18
C HIS A 166 -22.43 -12.57 12.37
N ASN A 167 -21.39 -12.01 12.95
CA ASN A 167 -20.51 -11.06 12.28
C ASN A 167 -19.05 -11.45 12.52
N GLN A 168 -18.16 -10.89 11.74
CA GLN A 168 -16.74 -11.15 11.79
C GLN A 168 -15.93 -9.93 11.32
N ARG A 169 -14.64 -9.99 11.60
CA ARG A 169 -13.65 -9.08 11.02
C ARG A 169 -13.43 -9.45 9.56
N SER A 170 -13.37 -8.43 8.70
CA SER A 170 -12.93 -8.57 7.31
C SER A 170 -11.69 -7.72 7.08
N HIS A 171 -10.75 -8.23 6.29
CA HIS A 171 -9.67 -7.45 5.75
C HIS A 171 -9.95 -7.15 4.29
N LEU A 172 -10.12 -5.86 3.99
CA LEU A 172 -10.38 -5.35 2.65
C LEU A 172 -9.08 -4.81 2.08
N THR A 173 -8.52 -5.49 1.09
CA THR A 173 -7.29 -5.06 0.43
C THR A 173 -7.62 -4.41 -0.91
N LEU A 174 -7.35 -3.12 -1.02
CA LEU A 174 -7.49 -2.35 -2.25
C LEU A 174 -6.12 -2.04 -2.81
N ARG A 175 -5.92 -2.32 -4.10
CA ARG A 175 -4.75 -1.92 -4.87
C ARG A 175 -5.22 -1.14 -6.08
N VAL A 176 -4.64 0.04 -6.31
CA VAL A 176 -5.00 0.90 -7.43
C VAL A 176 -3.76 1.47 -8.10
N ARG A 177 -3.70 1.40 -9.43
CA ARG A 177 -2.71 2.13 -10.22
C ARG A 177 -3.30 3.48 -10.62
N LEU A 178 -2.52 4.53 -10.39
CA LEU A 178 -3.00 5.90 -10.49
C LEU A 178 -2.73 6.51 -11.87
N LEU A 179 -3.70 7.25 -12.39
CA LEU A 179 -3.57 8.24 -13.47
C LEU A 179 -3.38 9.65 -12.89
N GLU A 180 -4.07 9.95 -11.79
CA GLU A 180 -3.97 11.20 -11.04
C GLU A 180 -3.77 10.89 -9.54
N ASP A 181 -3.16 11.81 -8.79
CA ASP A 181 -2.88 11.59 -7.38
C ASP A 181 -4.15 11.42 -6.54
N MET A 182 -4.10 10.42 -5.66
CA MET A 182 -5.12 10.06 -4.69
C MET A 182 -4.46 9.81 -3.34
N SER A 183 -5.16 10.10 -2.24
CA SER A 183 -4.64 9.82 -0.91
C SER A 183 -5.00 8.41 -0.41
N LEU A 184 -4.22 7.89 0.55
CA LEU A 184 -4.52 6.62 1.20
C LEU A 184 -5.85 6.66 1.93
N GLU A 185 -6.18 7.79 2.58
CA GLU A 185 -7.43 7.98 3.31
C GLU A 185 -8.66 7.89 2.40
N GLN A 186 -8.53 8.33 1.15
CA GLN A 186 -9.62 8.19 0.17
C GLN A 186 -9.90 6.72 -0.16
N LEU A 187 -8.86 5.89 -0.29
CA LEU A 187 -9.03 4.44 -0.48
C LEU A 187 -9.61 3.77 0.77
N VAL A 188 -9.12 4.15 1.96
CA VAL A 188 -9.66 3.65 3.23
C VAL A 188 -11.15 3.95 3.34
N ARG A 189 -11.56 5.19 3.03
CA ARG A 189 -12.97 5.58 3.06
C ARG A 189 -13.84 4.77 2.09
N ILE A 190 -13.35 4.51 0.87
CA ILE A 190 -14.07 3.66 -0.10
C ILE A 190 -14.32 2.27 0.49
N ALA A 191 -13.31 1.67 1.13
CA ALA A 191 -13.45 0.36 1.75
C ALA A 191 -14.44 0.36 2.93
N GLU A 192 -14.36 1.37 3.80
CA GLU A 192 -15.18 1.49 4.99
C GLU A 192 -16.66 1.79 4.68
N ASP A 193 -16.91 2.65 3.69
CA ASP A 193 -18.27 3.02 3.28
C ASP A 193 -19.07 1.83 2.77
N GLU A 194 -18.41 0.87 2.11
CA GLU A 194 -19.05 -0.31 1.52
C GLU A 194 -19.09 -1.51 2.48
N ALA A 195 -18.43 -1.47 3.63
CA ALA A 195 -18.50 -2.52 4.65
C ALA A 195 -19.81 -2.48 5.44
N SER A 196 -20.16 -3.56 6.13
CA SER A 196 -21.31 -3.56 7.05
C SER A 196 -21.15 -2.47 8.12
N CYS A 197 -19.94 -2.34 8.67
CA CYS A 197 -19.53 -1.23 9.52
C CYS A 197 -18.00 -1.10 9.51
N GLU A 198 -17.52 0.11 9.60
CA GLU A 198 -16.12 0.41 9.86
C GLU A 198 -15.70 0.01 11.30
N VAL A 199 -14.41 -0.07 11.57
CA VAL A 199 -13.87 -0.31 12.92
C VAL A 199 -13.21 0.95 13.48
N PHE A 200 -13.12 1.01 14.81
CA PHE A 200 -12.59 2.16 15.55
C PHE A 200 -11.59 1.68 16.60
N GLY A 201 -10.57 2.49 16.89
CA GLY A 201 -9.61 2.20 17.95
C GLY A 201 -10.17 2.44 19.37
N LEU A 202 -11.19 3.31 19.50
CA LEU A 202 -11.82 3.64 20.78
C LEU A 202 -13.32 3.88 20.61
N LEU A 203 -14.12 3.18 21.38
CA LEU A 203 -15.59 3.32 21.43
C LEU A 203 -16.06 3.49 22.87
N LYS A 204 -17.17 4.19 23.04
CA LYS A 204 -17.95 4.23 24.30
C LYS A 204 -19.26 3.46 24.10
N ARG A 205 -20.00 3.16 25.17
CA ARG A 205 -21.26 2.39 25.11
C ARG A 205 -22.27 2.88 24.04
N PRO A 206 -22.52 4.17 23.86
CA PRO A 206 -23.40 4.64 22.79
C PRO A 206 -22.85 4.33 21.39
N ASP A 207 -21.51 4.36 21.22
CA ASP A 207 -20.87 4.00 19.97
C ASP A 207 -20.97 2.51 19.69
N GLU A 208 -20.78 1.64 20.72
CA GLU A 208 -20.95 0.18 20.60
C GLU A 208 -22.36 -0.17 20.12
N LYS A 209 -23.38 0.51 20.68
CA LYS A 209 -24.76 0.36 20.21
C LYS A 209 -24.88 0.72 18.73
N TRP A 210 -24.36 1.89 18.36
CA TRP A 210 -24.44 2.39 17.00
C TRP A 210 -23.75 1.47 15.98
N VAL A 211 -22.51 1.03 16.24
CA VAL A 211 -21.78 0.14 15.30
C VAL A 211 -22.45 -1.22 15.16
N THR A 212 -23.04 -1.73 16.26
CA THR A 212 -23.79 -2.99 16.26
C THR A 212 -25.04 -2.88 15.37
N GLU A 213 -25.84 -1.84 15.58
CA GLU A 213 -27.07 -1.60 14.79
C GLU A 213 -26.73 -1.31 13.32
N ARG A 214 -25.73 -0.46 13.04
CA ARG A 214 -25.29 -0.17 11.68
C ARG A 214 -24.88 -1.44 10.94
N ALA A 215 -24.08 -2.31 11.57
CA ALA A 215 -23.65 -3.56 10.95
C ALA A 215 -24.86 -4.49 10.70
N TYR A 216 -25.79 -4.54 11.62
CA TYR A 216 -27.00 -5.36 11.50
C TYR A 216 -27.91 -4.87 10.37
N ASP A 217 -28.05 -3.56 10.21
CA ASP A 217 -28.89 -2.97 9.16
C ASP A 217 -28.24 -2.98 7.78
N ASN A 218 -26.93 -3.26 7.70
CA ASN A 218 -26.15 -3.29 6.46
C ASN A 218 -25.40 -4.63 6.28
N PRO A 219 -26.12 -5.76 6.19
CA PRO A 219 -25.49 -7.08 6.01
C PRO A 219 -24.84 -7.17 4.62
N LYS A 220 -23.66 -7.81 4.53
CA LYS A 220 -22.89 -7.97 3.30
C LYS A 220 -22.26 -9.36 3.21
N PHE A 221 -22.46 -10.05 2.11
CA PHE A 221 -21.63 -11.19 1.73
C PHE A 221 -20.22 -10.73 1.32
N VAL A 222 -19.26 -11.65 1.32
CA VAL A 222 -17.90 -11.35 0.83
C VAL A 222 -17.92 -10.89 -0.64
N GLU A 223 -18.83 -11.45 -1.44
CA GLU A 223 -19.07 -11.10 -2.84
C GLU A 223 -19.63 -9.68 -2.99
N ASP A 224 -20.53 -9.27 -2.09
CA ASP A 224 -21.12 -7.93 -2.11
C ASP A 224 -20.07 -6.88 -1.81
N LEU A 225 -19.22 -7.11 -0.78
CA LEU A 225 -18.11 -6.24 -0.41
C LEU A 225 -17.20 -5.94 -1.59
N VAL A 226 -16.71 -6.99 -2.27
CA VAL A 226 -15.78 -6.77 -3.40
C VAL A 226 -16.45 -6.12 -4.60
N ARG A 227 -17.75 -6.40 -4.85
CA ARG A 227 -18.51 -5.80 -5.97
C ARG A 227 -18.79 -4.32 -5.71
N ASP A 228 -19.25 -3.97 -4.51
CA ASP A 228 -19.60 -2.59 -4.17
C ASP A 228 -18.37 -1.69 -4.17
N ILE A 229 -17.25 -2.15 -3.58
CA ILE A 229 -15.96 -1.45 -3.65
C ILE A 229 -15.49 -1.32 -5.11
N ALA A 230 -15.56 -2.40 -5.89
CA ALA A 230 -15.15 -2.40 -7.29
C ALA A 230 -15.96 -1.42 -8.14
N LEU A 231 -17.25 -1.27 -7.88
CA LEU A 231 -18.10 -0.27 -8.56
C LEU A 231 -17.62 1.16 -8.29
N ARG A 232 -17.19 1.47 -7.05
CA ARG A 232 -16.62 2.77 -6.67
C ARG A 232 -15.29 3.04 -7.41
N LEU A 233 -14.39 2.04 -7.41
CA LEU A 233 -13.08 2.16 -8.08
C LEU A 233 -13.22 2.26 -9.60
N ARG A 234 -14.15 1.50 -10.19
CA ARG A 234 -14.43 1.55 -11.64
C ARG A 234 -14.97 2.90 -12.09
N GLY A 235 -15.69 3.60 -11.23
CA GLY A 235 -16.21 4.94 -11.51
C GLY A 235 -15.18 6.08 -11.33
N ASP A 236 -14.02 5.81 -10.78
CA ASP A 236 -13.02 6.84 -10.47
C ASP A 236 -12.00 6.98 -11.62
N ARG A 237 -12.09 8.07 -12.39
CA ARG A 237 -11.20 8.37 -13.53
C ARG A 237 -9.73 8.62 -13.16
N ARG A 238 -9.41 8.77 -11.87
CA ARG A 238 -8.03 8.88 -11.39
C ARG A 238 -7.31 7.53 -11.35
N ILE A 239 -8.05 6.44 -11.50
CA ILE A 239 -7.57 5.06 -11.38
C ILE A 239 -7.51 4.44 -12.78
N ALA A 240 -6.37 3.85 -13.12
CA ALA A 240 -6.19 3.12 -14.39
C ALA A 240 -6.65 1.66 -14.29
N ASP A 241 -6.20 0.96 -13.26
CA ASP A 241 -6.62 -0.40 -12.94
C ASP A 241 -6.62 -0.59 -11.42
N TRP A 242 -7.34 -1.62 -11.00
CA TRP A 242 -7.57 -1.87 -9.59
C TRP A 242 -7.77 -3.37 -9.32
N THR A 243 -7.46 -3.76 -8.08
CA THR A 243 -7.77 -5.07 -7.50
C THR A 243 -8.41 -4.86 -6.14
N VAL A 244 -9.46 -5.60 -5.85
CA VAL A 244 -10.14 -5.64 -4.56
C VAL A 244 -10.16 -7.08 -4.07
N GLU A 245 -9.65 -7.29 -2.86
CA GLU A 245 -9.71 -8.56 -2.15
C GLU A 245 -10.47 -8.36 -0.83
N SER A 246 -11.28 -9.31 -0.45
CA SER A 246 -11.87 -9.41 0.88
C SER A 246 -11.59 -10.77 1.48
N GLU A 247 -11.06 -10.79 2.70
CA GLU A 247 -10.95 -11.98 3.54
C GLU A 247 -11.79 -11.78 4.80
N ASN A 248 -12.86 -12.53 4.92
CA ASN A 248 -13.75 -12.53 6.08
C ASN A 248 -13.32 -13.64 7.04
N PHE A 249 -12.87 -13.29 8.23
CA PHE A 249 -12.47 -14.24 9.28
C PHE A 249 -13.71 -14.80 9.95
N GLU A 250 -14.28 -15.84 9.37
CA GLU A 250 -15.56 -16.41 9.76
C GLU A 250 -15.60 -16.79 11.24
N SER A 251 -16.64 -16.34 11.96
CA SER A 251 -16.79 -16.59 13.39
C SER A 251 -17.37 -17.97 13.74
N ILE A 252 -18.01 -18.63 12.77
CA ILE A 252 -18.67 -19.93 12.95
C ILE A 252 -18.04 -21.06 12.10
N HIS A 253 -17.04 -20.75 11.27
CA HIS A 253 -16.32 -21.70 10.42
C HIS A 253 -14.81 -21.69 10.73
N ASN A 254 -14.17 -22.82 10.46
CA ASN A 254 -12.71 -22.96 10.66
C ASN A 254 -11.87 -22.51 9.43
N HIS A 255 -12.46 -21.71 8.58
CA HIS A 255 -11.83 -21.13 7.38
C HIS A 255 -12.33 -19.71 7.18
N SER A 256 -11.58 -18.91 6.43
CA SER A 256 -12.03 -17.60 5.98
C SER A 256 -12.86 -17.74 4.70
N ALA A 257 -13.86 -16.86 4.52
CA ALA A 257 -14.46 -16.63 3.20
C ALA A 257 -13.60 -15.61 2.45
N TYR A 258 -13.36 -15.85 1.16
CA TYR A 258 -12.47 -15.03 0.34
C TYR A 258 -13.09 -14.70 -1.01
N ALA A 259 -12.93 -13.46 -1.45
CA ALA A 259 -13.27 -13.01 -2.78
C ALA A 259 -12.24 -12.05 -3.33
N LEU A 260 -12.00 -12.11 -4.63
CA LEU A 260 -11.14 -11.22 -5.39
C LEU A 260 -11.82 -10.79 -6.67
N ILE A 261 -11.73 -9.51 -7.00
CA ILE A 261 -12.13 -8.95 -8.28
C ILE A 261 -11.10 -7.92 -8.74
N GLU A 262 -10.81 -7.90 -10.03
CA GLU A 262 -9.91 -6.95 -10.64
C GLU A 262 -10.52 -6.32 -11.88
N GLY A 263 -10.09 -5.13 -12.24
CA GLY A 263 -10.58 -4.43 -13.41
C GLY A 263 -9.71 -3.27 -13.86
N ARG A 264 -10.13 -2.70 -14.99
CA ARG A 264 -9.48 -1.52 -15.60
C ARG A 264 -10.54 -0.46 -15.88
N ASN A 265 -10.14 0.79 -15.69
CA ASN A 265 -10.92 1.94 -16.14
C ASN A 265 -10.41 2.33 -17.52
N VAL A 266 -11.31 2.46 -18.48
CA VAL A 266 -11.00 2.77 -19.90
C VAL A 266 -11.23 4.26 -20.11
#